data_bb67bffd057c5f189975272a0b1c2788
#
_entry.id   bb67bffd057c5f189975272a0b1c2788
#
_cell.length_a   1.000
_cell.length_b   1.000
_cell.length_c   1.000
_cell.angle_alpha   90.00
_cell.angle_beta   90.00
_cell.angle_gamma   90.00
#
_symmetry.space_group_name_H-M   'P 1'
#
loop_
_entity.id
_entity.type
_entity.pdbx_description
1 polymer ?
#
loop_
_entity_poly.entity_id
_entity_poly.type
_entity_poly.pdbx_seq_one_letter_code
_entity_poly.pdbx_strand_id
1 'polypeptide(L)'
;MSVGKYLTIIALIVIYISETKANPYQMQWMAYPHPDDTAQVWFRNSYEIAERPVTARITIASTGYFELYVNERNVTGDVLTPLRERCSANAIAVTYDVTRFMRAGTNTVAVWYSPSFPHPESRQIALSFYGRAGDGSPEVFDNNSSWLCRKAVNSLSTEGHELLGMAETEPKWNAEDIDVARWLPARIVGDNECVPIEHRSRMYEATRISRIRQQKYFDIEGDSVVYDFGEAFVGLVRVTLRDAVKGQNMRIGDMRYVCSGEADEQAIQRFTTTDCRRLLISGDENFDNAQIQKVEALETETYTRDMKE
;
A
#
# COMPACT_ATOMS: atom_id res chain seq x y z
N MET A 1 39.36 76.71 -7.29
CA MET A 1 38.57 76.08 -6.25
C MET A 1 37.54 75.18 -6.92
N SER A 2 37.81 73.87 -6.93
CA SER A 2 36.92 72.89 -7.56
C SER A 2 36.43 71.93 -6.44
N VAL A 3 35.13 71.91 -6.26
CA VAL A 3 34.46 71.04 -5.28
C VAL A 3 34.09 69.75 -5.98
N GLY A 4 34.80 68.70 -5.63
CA GLY A 4 34.50 67.34 -6.12
C GLY A 4 33.23 66.79 -5.45
N LYS A 5 32.26 66.46 -6.25
CA LYS A 5 31.07 65.70 -5.80
C LYS A 5 31.41 64.22 -5.76
N TYR A 6 31.42 63.63 -4.59
CA TYR A 6 31.43 62.17 -4.41
C TYR A 6 30.02 61.64 -4.60
N LEU A 7 29.82 60.93 -5.67
CA LEU A 7 28.61 60.18 -5.91
C LEU A 7 28.77 58.81 -5.24
N THR A 8 28.07 58.60 -4.13
CA THR A 8 28.01 57.32 -3.43
C THR A 8 26.95 56.47 -4.14
N ILE A 9 27.38 55.49 -4.94
CA ILE A 9 26.49 54.50 -5.52
C ILE A 9 26.18 53.44 -4.43
N ILE A 10 24.99 53.50 -3.87
CA ILE A 10 24.45 52.42 -3.00
C ILE A 10 23.95 51.33 -3.96
N ALA A 11 24.73 50.27 -4.10
CA ALA A 11 24.26 49.07 -4.76
C ALA A 11 23.28 48.33 -3.86
N LEU A 12 22.02 48.42 -4.14
CA LEU A 12 20.98 47.59 -3.53
C LEU A 12 21.19 46.17 -4.07
N ILE A 13 21.81 45.29 -3.29
CA ILE A 13 21.83 43.87 -3.52
C ILE A 13 20.45 43.36 -3.09
N VAL A 14 19.55 43.22 -4.05
CA VAL A 14 18.30 42.47 -3.83
C VAL A 14 18.67 41.00 -3.80
N ILE A 15 18.85 40.47 -2.57
CA ILE A 15 18.94 39.03 -2.37
C ILE A 15 17.53 38.49 -2.64
N TYR A 16 17.33 37.95 -3.84
CA TYR A 16 16.20 37.05 -4.08
C TYR A 16 16.43 35.80 -3.24
N ILE A 17 15.90 35.81 -2.02
CA ILE A 17 15.64 34.57 -1.32
C ILE A 17 14.48 33.94 -2.10
N SER A 18 14.82 33.03 -3.02
CA SER A 18 13.83 32.10 -3.50
C SER A 18 13.36 31.34 -2.24
N GLU A 19 12.22 31.72 -1.70
CA GLU A 19 11.44 30.83 -0.83
C GLU A 19 11.14 29.59 -1.68
N THR A 20 12.05 28.63 -1.68
CA THR A 20 11.64 27.26 -1.95
C THR A 20 10.56 27.04 -0.90
N LYS A 21 9.29 27.02 -1.33
CA LYS A 21 8.21 26.51 -0.52
C LYS A 21 8.64 25.11 -0.11
N ALA A 22 9.28 25.01 1.05
CA ALA A 22 9.62 23.75 1.64
C ALA A 22 8.30 22.97 1.66
N ASN A 23 8.26 21.85 0.94
CA ASN A 23 7.12 20.95 1.03
C ASN A 23 6.95 20.68 2.52
N PRO A 24 5.84 21.13 3.15
CA PRO A 24 5.71 21.10 4.62
C PRO A 24 5.85 19.68 5.18
N TYR A 25 5.83 18.67 4.32
CA TYR A 25 5.96 17.27 4.69
C TYR A 25 7.33 16.66 4.40
N GLN A 26 8.26 17.38 3.76
CA GLN A 26 9.61 16.88 3.37
C GLN A 26 9.63 15.40 2.95
N MET A 27 8.63 14.98 2.15
CA MET A 27 8.48 13.58 1.77
C MET A 27 9.61 13.17 0.82
N GLN A 28 10.34 12.13 1.19
CA GLN A 28 11.34 11.52 0.34
C GLN A 28 10.68 10.48 -0.56
N TRP A 29 10.79 10.69 -1.87
CA TRP A 29 10.30 9.74 -2.87
C TRP A 29 11.23 8.54 -2.99
N MET A 30 10.64 7.36 -3.05
CA MET A 30 11.35 6.11 -3.19
C MET A 30 10.63 5.14 -4.14
N ALA A 31 11.41 4.27 -4.76
CA ALA A 31 10.95 3.25 -5.68
C ALA A 31 11.74 1.96 -5.49
N TYR A 32 11.21 0.86 -6.01
CA TYR A 32 11.96 -0.37 -6.14
C TYR A 32 13.09 -0.16 -7.19
N PRO A 33 14.33 -0.60 -6.91
CA PRO A 33 15.48 -0.26 -7.77
C PRO A 33 15.44 -0.92 -9.15
N HIS A 34 14.72 -2.03 -9.31
CA HIS A 34 14.59 -2.73 -10.58
C HIS A 34 13.18 -2.51 -11.14
N PRO A 35 13.03 -1.80 -12.29
CA PRO A 35 11.72 -1.56 -12.88
C PRO A 35 10.94 -2.85 -13.12
N ASP A 36 9.68 -2.86 -12.69
CA ASP A 36 8.75 -3.95 -12.90
C ASP A 36 7.33 -3.39 -12.84
N ASP A 37 6.58 -3.57 -13.92
CA ASP A 37 5.27 -2.95 -14.10
C ASP A 37 4.18 -3.61 -13.29
N THR A 38 4.38 -4.86 -12.93
CA THR A 38 3.38 -5.73 -12.31
C THR A 38 3.70 -6.07 -10.86
N ALA A 39 4.95 -5.86 -10.43
CA ALA A 39 5.38 -6.28 -9.10
C ALA A 39 4.69 -5.49 -7.99
N GLN A 40 4.15 -6.20 -7.03
CA GLN A 40 3.88 -5.65 -5.71
C GLN A 40 5.21 -5.58 -4.94
N VAL A 41 5.36 -4.55 -4.10
CA VAL A 41 6.62 -4.28 -3.40
C VAL A 41 6.37 -4.04 -1.93
N TRP A 42 7.17 -4.66 -1.10
CA TRP A 42 7.25 -4.34 0.31
C TRP A 42 8.36 -3.32 0.54
N PHE A 43 8.03 -2.25 1.25
CA PHE A 43 8.97 -1.28 1.77
C PHE A 43 8.94 -1.33 3.29
N ARG A 44 10.09 -1.16 3.94
CA ARG A 44 10.16 -1.08 5.41
C ARG A 44 11.29 -0.20 5.88
N ASN A 45 11.11 0.37 7.08
CA ASN A 45 12.15 1.03 7.84
C ASN A 45 11.89 0.87 9.33
N SER A 46 12.94 0.95 10.13
CA SER A 46 12.88 0.86 11.59
C SER A 46 13.42 2.15 12.21
N TYR A 47 12.73 2.64 13.23
CA TYR A 47 13.00 3.90 13.90
C TYR A 47 13.19 3.65 15.39
N GLU A 48 14.28 4.18 15.94
CA GLU A 48 14.51 4.19 17.38
C GLU A 48 13.88 5.46 17.99
N ILE A 49 12.93 5.29 18.88
CA ILE A 49 12.20 6.37 19.56
C ILE A 49 12.46 6.25 21.07
N ALA A 50 13.11 7.27 21.64
CA ALA A 50 13.54 7.24 23.06
C ALA A 50 12.36 7.11 24.02
N GLU A 51 11.28 7.84 23.76
CA GLU A 51 10.06 7.86 24.57
C GLU A 51 8.84 7.77 23.66
N ARG A 52 7.78 7.13 24.17
CA ARG A 52 6.52 7.06 23.42
C ARG A 52 6.04 8.48 23.07
N PRO A 53 5.81 8.78 21.77
CA PRO A 53 5.41 10.12 21.35
C PRO A 53 4.00 10.47 21.85
N VAL A 54 3.77 11.76 22.14
CA VAL A 54 2.45 12.30 22.48
C VAL A 54 1.51 12.19 21.27
N THR A 55 2.05 12.50 20.07
CA THR A 55 1.36 12.30 18.80
C THR A 55 2.35 11.79 17.75
N ALA A 56 1.87 10.93 16.86
CA ALA A 56 2.63 10.45 15.72
C ALA A 56 1.73 10.32 14.50
N ARG A 57 2.16 10.88 13.37
CA ARG A 57 1.43 10.87 12.10
C ARG A 57 2.33 10.45 10.96
N ILE A 58 1.79 9.65 10.07
CA ILE A 58 2.45 9.29 8.82
C ILE A 58 1.60 9.83 7.67
N THR A 59 2.20 10.70 6.85
CA THR A 59 1.65 11.06 5.55
C THR A 59 2.35 10.22 4.49
N ILE A 60 1.59 9.47 3.71
CA ILE A 60 2.10 8.63 2.63
C ILE A 60 1.46 9.05 1.31
N ALA A 61 2.28 9.28 0.30
CA ALA A 61 1.86 9.50 -1.08
C ALA A 61 2.21 8.28 -1.93
N SER A 62 1.32 7.88 -2.82
CA SER A 62 1.50 6.69 -3.66
C SER A 62 0.94 6.89 -5.06
N THR A 63 1.64 6.36 -6.05
CA THR A 63 1.18 6.28 -7.44
C THR A 63 0.30 5.05 -7.72
N GLY A 64 0.25 4.11 -6.78
CA GLY A 64 -0.57 2.91 -6.81
C GLY A 64 -1.39 2.77 -5.53
N TYR A 65 -1.84 1.57 -5.25
CA TYR A 65 -2.48 1.21 -3.98
C TYR A 65 -1.44 0.86 -2.92
N PHE A 66 -1.80 1.00 -1.65
CA PHE A 66 -0.94 0.57 -0.55
C PHE A 66 -1.73 0.12 0.68
N GLU A 67 -1.07 -0.67 1.50
CA GLU A 67 -1.41 -0.92 2.89
C GLU A 67 -0.24 -0.44 3.76
N LEU A 68 -0.54 0.34 4.81
CA LEU A 68 0.45 0.85 5.76
C LEU A 68 0.39 0.04 7.05
N TYR A 69 1.56 -0.37 7.54
CA TYR A 69 1.72 -1.13 8.76
C TYR A 69 2.65 -0.41 9.73
N VAL A 70 2.31 -0.44 11.01
CA VAL A 70 3.17 0.02 12.10
C VAL A 70 3.23 -1.09 13.15
N ASN A 71 4.43 -1.56 13.45
CA ASN A 71 4.66 -2.66 14.40
C ASN A 71 3.76 -3.88 14.09
N GLU A 72 3.80 -4.37 12.86
CA GLU A 72 3.03 -5.49 12.30
C GLU A 72 1.52 -5.23 12.15
N ARG A 73 0.99 -4.11 12.63
CA ARG A 73 -0.44 -3.80 12.59
C ARG A 73 -0.80 -2.98 11.36
N ASN A 74 -1.76 -3.44 10.58
CA ASN A 74 -2.34 -2.66 9.49
C ASN A 74 -3.07 -1.43 10.07
N VAL A 75 -2.62 -0.23 9.68
CA VAL A 75 -3.20 1.04 10.12
C VAL A 75 -4.09 1.68 9.06
N THR A 76 -4.09 1.15 7.85
CA THR A 76 -4.87 1.69 6.72
C THR A 76 -6.37 1.63 7.02
N GLY A 77 -6.86 0.47 7.46
CA GLY A 77 -8.27 0.27 7.84
C GLY A 77 -9.26 0.22 6.67
N ASP A 78 -8.92 0.83 5.53
CA ASP A 78 -9.68 0.82 4.28
C ASP A 78 -9.05 -0.16 3.29
N VAL A 79 -9.80 -0.52 2.25
CA VAL A 79 -9.31 -1.35 1.15
C VAL A 79 -9.09 -0.48 -0.09
N LEU A 80 -8.24 -0.94 -1.01
CA LEU A 80 -7.96 -0.24 -2.27
C LEU A 80 -7.56 1.23 -2.04
N THR A 81 -6.71 1.46 -1.06
CA THR A 81 -6.26 2.80 -0.65
C THR A 81 -5.02 3.23 -1.45
N PRO A 82 -4.99 4.50 -1.92
CA PRO A 82 -6.04 5.51 -1.88
C PRO A 82 -7.08 5.30 -2.99
N LEU A 83 -8.31 5.78 -2.80
CA LEU A 83 -9.27 5.80 -3.89
C LEU A 83 -8.74 6.70 -5.02
N ARG A 84 -8.68 6.16 -6.23
CA ARG A 84 -8.05 6.79 -7.39
C ARG A 84 -9.01 6.87 -8.57
N GLU A 85 -8.92 7.93 -9.33
CA GLU A 85 -9.48 7.94 -10.67
C GLU A 85 -8.64 7.06 -11.61
N ARG A 86 -9.31 6.38 -12.55
CA ARG A 86 -8.62 5.62 -13.58
C ARG A 86 -7.66 6.51 -14.35
N CYS A 87 -6.46 6.02 -14.59
CA CYS A 87 -5.42 6.70 -15.38
C CYS A 87 -4.89 8.00 -14.74
N SER A 88 -5.14 8.28 -13.46
CA SER A 88 -4.47 9.40 -12.80
C SER A 88 -2.98 9.13 -12.67
N ALA A 89 -2.14 10.02 -13.22
CA ALA A 89 -0.69 9.98 -13.07
C ALA A 89 -0.23 10.54 -11.72
N ASN A 90 -1.08 11.29 -11.00
CA ASN A 90 -0.73 11.92 -9.74
C ASN A 90 -0.66 10.90 -8.61
N ALA A 91 0.27 11.10 -7.70
CA ALA A 91 0.27 10.40 -6.42
C ALA A 91 -0.78 11.03 -5.48
N ILE A 92 -1.46 10.21 -4.72
CA ILE A 92 -2.42 10.68 -3.73
C ILE A 92 -1.81 10.50 -2.34
N ALA A 93 -1.76 11.62 -1.57
CA ALA A 93 -1.26 11.62 -0.22
C ALA A 93 -2.40 11.50 0.80
N VAL A 94 -2.25 10.58 1.73
CA VAL A 94 -3.16 10.35 2.86
C VAL A 94 -2.37 10.39 4.16
N THR A 95 -2.94 11.01 5.21
CA THR A 95 -2.33 11.07 6.53
C THR A 95 -3.04 10.14 7.50
N TYR A 96 -2.27 9.38 8.26
CA TYR A 96 -2.76 8.48 9.31
C TYR A 96 -2.25 8.91 10.67
N ASP A 97 -3.12 8.94 11.68
CA ASP A 97 -2.72 9.01 13.08
C ASP A 97 -2.26 7.62 13.53
N VAL A 98 -0.98 7.48 13.80
CA VAL A 98 -0.37 6.22 14.22
C VAL A 98 0.03 6.21 15.70
N THR A 99 -0.34 7.24 16.46
CA THR A 99 0.05 7.44 17.86
C THR A 99 -0.18 6.21 18.73
N ARG A 100 -1.35 5.55 18.56
CA ARG A 100 -1.71 4.38 19.37
C ARG A 100 -0.83 3.15 19.12
N PHE A 101 -0.17 3.10 17.97
CA PHE A 101 0.68 1.98 17.55
C PHE A 101 2.15 2.16 17.94
N MET A 102 2.51 3.38 18.39
CA MET A 102 3.88 3.74 18.74
C MET A 102 4.25 3.32 20.15
N ARG A 103 5.52 2.97 20.32
CA ARG A 103 6.13 2.60 21.60
C ARG A 103 7.51 3.26 21.77
N ALA A 104 8.05 3.29 22.97
CA ALA A 104 9.47 3.56 23.19
C ALA A 104 10.30 2.37 22.66
N GLY A 105 11.50 2.61 22.17
CA GLY A 105 12.37 1.64 21.49
C GLY A 105 12.10 1.57 20.00
N THR A 106 12.38 0.41 19.43
CA THR A 106 12.28 0.17 17.99
C THR A 106 10.82 0.13 17.53
N ASN A 107 10.53 0.90 16.48
CA ASN A 107 9.24 0.90 15.78
C ASN A 107 9.48 0.63 14.30
N THR A 108 8.80 -0.35 13.75
CA THR A 108 8.86 -0.69 12.32
C THR A 108 7.67 -0.08 11.59
N VAL A 109 7.96 0.69 10.56
CA VAL A 109 6.97 1.16 9.58
C VAL A 109 7.17 0.38 8.29
N ALA A 110 6.12 -0.21 7.77
CA ALA A 110 6.18 -0.99 6.55
C ALA A 110 5.00 -0.66 5.63
N VAL A 111 5.25 -0.75 4.32
CA VAL A 111 4.27 -0.45 3.29
C VAL A 111 4.23 -1.61 2.30
N TRP A 112 3.04 -2.14 2.04
CA TRP A 112 2.80 -3.02 0.92
C TRP A 112 2.22 -2.20 -0.22
N TYR A 113 3.02 -1.99 -1.26
CA TYR A 113 2.66 -1.25 -2.45
C TYR A 113 2.20 -2.22 -3.56
N SER A 114 1.15 -1.84 -4.29
CA SER A 114 0.74 -2.47 -5.54
C SER A 114 0.54 -1.42 -6.63
N PRO A 115 1.02 -1.64 -7.85
CA PRO A 115 0.62 -0.80 -8.96
C PRO A 115 -0.90 -0.87 -9.15
N SER A 116 -1.51 0.19 -9.66
CA SER A 116 -2.90 0.16 -10.12
C SER A 116 -2.97 -0.32 -11.58
N PHE A 117 -4.15 -0.72 -12.02
CA PHE A 117 -4.38 -1.04 -13.43
C PHE A 117 -5.42 -0.06 -14.02
N PRO A 118 -5.20 0.53 -15.19
CA PRO A 118 -3.98 0.47 -16.01
C PRO A 118 -2.72 0.90 -15.25
N HIS A 119 -1.57 0.29 -15.59
CA HIS A 119 -0.34 0.56 -14.86
C HIS A 119 0.09 2.01 -15.04
N PRO A 120 0.43 2.75 -13.96
CA PRO A 120 1.00 4.07 -14.07
C PRO A 120 2.44 3.99 -14.62
N GLU A 121 2.87 5.02 -15.32
CA GLU A 121 4.26 5.11 -15.80
C GLU A 121 5.27 5.12 -14.63
N SER A 122 4.88 5.72 -13.53
CA SER A 122 5.71 5.88 -12.34
C SER A 122 5.19 5.00 -11.20
N ARG A 123 6.10 4.27 -10.52
CA ARG A 123 5.82 3.37 -9.40
C ARG A 123 6.61 3.80 -8.20
N GLN A 124 6.04 4.76 -7.48
CA GLN A 124 6.71 5.47 -6.40
C GLN A 124 5.82 5.59 -5.18
N ILE A 125 6.45 5.61 -4.02
CA ILE A 125 5.85 6.06 -2.78
C ILE A 125 6.72 7.15 -2.17
N ALA A 126 6.10 8.04 -1.41
CA ALA A 126 6.80 8.98 -0.55
C ALA A 126 6.16 8.96 0.82
N LEU A 127 6.97 9.16 1.85
CA LEU A 127 6.49 9.10 3.22
C LEU A 127 7.13 10.22 4.04
N SER A 128 6.36 10.77 4.97
CA SER A 128 6.81 11.67 6.02
C SER A 128 6.26 11.19 7.35
N PHE A 129 7.14 11.03 8.35
CA PHE A 129 6.79 10.56 9.68
C PHE A 129 7.14 11.63 10.71
N TYR A 130 6.14 12.22 11.35
CA TYR A 130 6.25 13.40 12.21
C TYR A 130 5.23 13.39 13.34
N GLY A 131 5.44 14.27 14.33
CA GLY A 131 4.53 14.39 15.45
C GLY A 131 5.05 15.25 16.58
N ARG A 132 4.84 14.79 17.80
CA ARG A 132 5.37 15.39 19.01
C ARG A 132 6.03 14.32 19.86
N ALA A 133 7.25 14.58 20.29
CA ALA A 133 8.03 13.75 21.22
C ALA A 133 7.30 13.54 22.56
N GLY A 134 7.85 12.72 23.43
CA GLY A 134 7.32 12.47 24.76
C GLY A 134 7.20 13.71 25.63
N ASP A 135 8.10 14.69 25.46
CA ASP A 135 8.08 16.00 26.12
C ASP A 135 7.12 17.01 25.47
N GLY A 136 6.45 16.63 24.37
CA GLY A 136 5.51 17.45 23.61
C GLY A 136 6.14 18.39 22.58
N SER A 137 7.48 18.38 22.41
CA SER A 137 8.15 19.15 21.37
C SER A 137 7.83 18.62 19.96
N PRO A 138 7.75 19.47 18.92
CA PRO A 138 7.62 19.01 17.55
C PRO A 138 8.81 18.14 17.12
N GLU A 139 8.55 17.02 16.50
CA GLU A 139 9.56 16.08 16.05
C GLU A 139 9.25 15.54 14.65
N VAL A 140 10.31 15.38 13.84
CA VAL A 140 10.29 14.62 12.60
C VAL A 140 11.07 13.34 12.88
N PHE A 141 10.35 12.20 12.88
CA PHE A 141 10.94 10.90 13.19
C PHE A 141 11.74 10.33 12.02
N ASP A 142 11.49 10.80 10.80
CA ASP A 142 12.09 10.32 9.55
C ASP A 142 13.37 11.10 9.18
N ASN A 143 14.33 11.16 10.09
CA ASN A 143 15.48 12.05 9.96
C ASN A 143 16.67 11.47 9.17
N ASN A 144 16.76 10.17 8.90
CA ASN A 144 17.88 9.53 8.18
C ASN A 144 17.48 8.12 7.74
N SER A 145 16.39 7.99 7.08
CA SER A 145 15.81 6.69 6.82
C SER A 145 16.48 5.98 5.64
N SER A 146 17.09 4.86 5.93
CA SER A 146 17.47 3.88 4.92
C SER A 146 16.32 2.89 4.73
N TRP A 147 15.36 3.26 3.90
CA TRP A 147 14.29 2.36 3.53
C TRP A 147 14.82 1.15 2.77
N LEU A 148 14.39 -0.02 3.19
CA LEU A 148 14.61 -1.26 2.50
C LEU A 148 13.36 -1.62 1.70
N CYS A 149 13.56 -2.30 0.58
CA CYS A 149 12.46 -2.81 -0.23
C CYS A 149 12.76 -4.20 -0.77
N ARG A 150 11.69 -4.93 -1.07
CA ARG A 150 11.72 -6.25 -1.67
C ARG A 150 10.47 -6.46 -2.50
N LYS A 151 10.59 -7.18 -3.63
CA LYS A 151 9.43 -7.68 -4.33
C LYS A 151 8.62 -8.58 -3.40
N ALA A 152 7.33 -8.33 -3.29
CA ALA A 152 6.39 -9.28 -2.74
C ALA A 152 6.32 -10.52 -3.65
N VAL A 153 5.90 -11.64 -3.10
CA VAL A 153 5.61 -12.84 -3.91
C VAL A 153 4.36 -12.67 -4.77
N ASN A 154 3.54 -11.69 -4.43
CA ASN A 154 2.34 -11.32 -5.17
C ASN A 154 2.65 -10.27 -6.23
N SER A 155 1.89 -10.29 -7.31
CA SER A 155 2.00 -9.35 -8.42
C SER A 155 0.65 -9.16 -9.10
N LEU A 156 0.61 -8.31 -10.13
CA LEU A 156 -0.51 -8.27 -11.08
C LEU A 156 -0.09 -8.95 -12.38
N SER A 157 -1.06 -9.48 -13.13
CA SER A 157 -0.85 -9.83 -14.51
C SER A 157 -0.80 -8.59 -15.40
N THR A 158 -0.44 -8.76 -16.67
CA THR A 158 -0.49 -7.69 -17.69
C THR A 158 -1.89 -7.16 -17.93
N GLU A 159 -2.91 -7.94 -17.62
CA GLU A 159 -4.32 -7.58 -17.70
C GLU A 159 -4.87 -6.96 -16.40
N GLY A 160 -4.05 -6.89 -15.36
CA GLY A 160 -4.40 -6.27 -14.06
C GLY A 160 -5.05 -7.22 -13.05
N HIS A 161 -4.95 -8.54 -13.25
CA HIS A 161 -5.47 -9.54 -12.29
C HIS A 161 -4.42 -9.89 -11.23
N GLU A 162 -4.82 -10.17 -10.00
CA GLU A 162 -3.90 -10.58 -8.95
C GLU A 162 -3.37 -12.00 -9.15
N LEU A 163 -2.05 -12.11 -8.93
CA LEU A 163 -1.30 -13.36 -8.88
C LEU A 163 -0.74 -13.51 -7.47
N LEU A 164 -1.34 -14.38 -6.67
CA LEU A 164 -1.01 -14.57 -5.26
C LEU A 164 -0.14 -15.80 -5.07
N GLY A 165 1.15 -15.60 -4.77
CA GLY A 165 2.14 -16.66 -4.61
C GLY A 165 2.30 -17.12 -3.17
N MET A 166 1.26 -17.58 -2.50
CA MET A 166 1.29 -17.86 -1.05
C MET A 166 2.26 -18.96 -0.64
N ALA A 167 2.61 -19.90 -1.53
CA ALA A 167 3.58 -20.95 -1.25
C ALA A 167 4.98 -20.42 -0.83
N GLU A 168 5.32 -19.20 -1.25
CA GLU A 168 6.59 -18.53 -0.96
C GLU A 168 6.45 -17.30 -0.06
N THR A 169 5.27 -17.09 0.52
CA THR A 169 5.02 -15.91 1.37
C THR A 169 5.91 -15.94 2.62
N GLU A 170 6.50 -14.79 2.94
CA GLU A 170 7.19 -14.53 4.18
C GLU A 170 6.20 -13.91 5.20
N PRO A 171 5.69 -14.71 6.15
CA PRO A 171 4.52 -14.32 6.94
C PRO A 171 4.76 -13.11 7.86
N LYS A 172 6.03 -12.81 8.16
CA LYS A 172 6.42 -11.71 9.05
C LYS A 172 7.23 -10.62 8.35
N TRP A 173 7.02 -10.38 7.06
CA TRP A 173 7.79 -9.42 6.27
C TRP A 173 7.83 -8.01 6.87
N ASN A 174 6.86 -7.64 7.70
CA ASN A 174 6.71 -6.34 8.36
C ASN A 174 7.07 -6.36 9.87
N ALA A 175 7.64 -7.47 10.38
CA ALA A 175 8.09 -7.58 11.76
C ALA A 175 9.44 -6.86 11.97
N GLU A 176 9.79 -6.59 13.22
CA GLU A 176 11.04 -5.95 13.61
C GLU A 176 12.25 -6.86 13.32
N ASP A 177 12.16 -8.11 13.72
CA ASP A 177 13.26 -9.09 13.81
C ASP A 177 13.36 -10.02 12.58
N ILE A 178 13.16 -9.47 11.37
CA ILE A 178 13.27 -10.28 10.15
C ILE A 178 14.70 -10.32 9.60
N ASP A 179 15.03 -11.38 8.87
CA ASP A 179 16.23 -11.43 8.05
C ASP A 179 16.10 -10.50 6.83
N VAL A 180 16.91 -9.45 6.83
CA VAL A 180 16.95 -8.47 5.75
C VAL A 180 17.98 -8.77 4.66
N ALA A 181 18.66 -9.93 4.68
CA ALA A 181 19.70 -10.25 3.71
C ALA A 181 19.24 -10.25 2.25
N ARG A 182 17.94 -10.46 2.01
CA ARG A 182 17.32 -10.42 0.67
C ARG A 182 16.63 -9.10 0.36
N TRP A 183 16.73 -8.10 1.23
CA TRP A 183 16.17 -6.79 1.03
C TRP A 183 17.19 -5.87 0.37
N LEU A 184 16.73 -5.00 -0.49
CA LEU A 184 17.53 -4.01 -1.19
C LEU A 184 17.28 -2.62 -0.60
N PRO A 185 18.27 -1.73 -0.62
CA PRO A 185 18.01 -0.32 -0.38
C PRO A 185 16.98 0.19 -1.40
N ALA A 186 15.97 0.91 -0.94
CA ALA A 186 15.03 1.56 -1.85
C ALA A 186 15.77 2.62 -2.67
N ARG A 187 15.46 2.71 -3.97
CA ARG A 187 16.03 3.75 -4.83
C ARG A 187 15.39 5.09 -4.49
N ILE A 188 16.20 6.06 -4.11
CA ILE A 188 15.75 7.44 -3.95
C ILE A 188 15.44 8.00 -5.35
N VAL A 189 14.28 8.59 -5.50
CA VAL A 189 13.81 9.19 -6.73
C VAL A 189 14.28 10.65 -6.79
N GLY A 190 14.90 11.04 -7.90
CA GLY A 190 15.34 12.42 -8.10
C GLY A 190 14.18 13.37 -8.37
N ASP A 191 14.38 14.67 -8.11
CA ASP A 191 13.32 15.69 -8.22
C ASP A 191 12.66 15.75 -9.60
N ASN A 192 13.40 15.46 -10.66
CA ASN A 192 12.89 15.44 -12.03
C ASN A 192 12.06 14.20 -12.39
N GLU A 193 12.07 13.18 -11.56
CA GLU A 193 11.29 11.96 -11.71
C GLU A 193 10.06 11.93 -10.76
N CYS A 194 9.99 12.89 -9.83
CA CYS A 194 8.89 12.97 -8.87
C CYS A 194 7.56 13.30 -9.55
N VAL A 195 6.51 12.61 -9.14
CA VAL A 195 5.16 12.89 -9.65
C VAL A 195 4.47 13.95 -8.80
N PRO A 196 3.53 14.73 -9.37
CA PRO A 196 2.70 15.65 -8.60
C PRO A 196 1.92 14.92 -7.51
N ILE A 197 1.80 15.57 -6.35
CA ILE A 197 1.05 15.03 -5.21
C ILE A 197 -0.28 15.75 -5.09
N GLU A 198 -1.35 14.97 -5.04
CA GLU A 198 -2.67 15.43 -4.63
C GLU A 198 -2.88 15.10 -3.15
N HIS A 199 -2.92 16.14 -2.32
CA HIS A 199 -3.19 15.97 -0.89
C HIS A 199 -4.69 15.84 -0.64
N ARG A 200 -5.09 14.76 0.02
CA ARG A 200 -6.46 14.60 0.47
C ARG A 200 -6.74 15.54 1.64
N SER A 201 -7.90 16.17 1.58
CA SER A 201 -8.42 16.99 2.68
C SER A 201 -8.76 16.11 3.88
N ARG A 202 -9.07 16.73 5.02
CA ARG A 202 -9.52 16.03 6.23
C ARG A 202 -10.68 15.06 5.96
N MET A 203 -11.60 15.46 5.08
CA MET A 203 -12.68 14.61 4.61
C MET A 203 -12.36 14.19 3.17
N TYR A 204 -12.23 12.91 2.94
CA TYR A 204 -11.96 12.34 1.63
C TYR A 204 -12.74 11.06 1.40
N GLU A 205 -12.93 10.73 0.13
CA GLU A 205 -13.57 9.48 -0.26
C GLU A 205 -12.57 8.32 -0.12
N ALA A 206 -13.02 7.26 0.52
CA ALA A 206 -12.29 6.03 0.75
C ALA A 206 -13.18 4.82 0.46
N THR A 207 -12.59 3.65 0.31
CA THR A 207 -13.29 2.40 0.03
C THR A 207 -13.25 1.48 1.25
N ARG A 208 -14.40 0.96 1.66
CA ARG A 208 -14.48 -0.03 2.74
C ARG A 208 -15.29 -1.25 2.31
N ILE A 209 -15.11 -2.35 3.04
CA ILE A 209 -15.99 -3.51 2.95
C ILE A 209 -17.29 -3.14 3.69
N SER A 210 -18.40 -3.08 2.95
CA SER A 210 -19.71 -2.73 3.51
C SER A 210 -20.51 -3.98 3.92
N ARG A 211 -20.31 -5.08 3.20
CA ARG A 211 -21.05 -6.32 3.41
C ARG A 211 -20.21 -7.55 3.06
N ILE A 212 -20.41 -8.62 3.81
CA ILE A 212 -19.89 -9.95 3.46
C ILE A 212 -21.07 -10.82 3.07
N ARG A 213 -21.03 -11.33 1.85
CA ARG A 213 -22.06 -12.20 1.29
C ARG A 213 -21.47 -13.57 1.00
N GLN A 214 -22.18 -14.63 1.38
CA GLN A 214 -21.85 -16.01 1.01
C GLN A 214 -22.59 -16.39 -0.27
N GLN A 215 -22.08 -17.39 -0.98
CA GLN A 215 -22.76 -17.99 -2.12
C GLN A 215 -24.13 -18.56 -1.71
N LYS A 216 -25.09 -18.50 -2.61
CA LYS A 216 -26.41 -19.12 -2.44
C LYS A 216 -26.46 -20.55 -2.96
N TYR A 217 -25.78 -20.78 -4.10
CA TYR A 217 -25.74 -22.07 -4.78
C TYR A 217 -24.32 -22.31 -5.29
N PHE A 218 -24.05 -23.57 -5.60
CA PHE A 218 -22.90 -23.94 -6.42
C PHE A 218 -23.29 -25.08 -7.35
N ASP A 219 -22.63 -25.10 -8.51
CA ASP A 219 -22.77 -26.16 -9.52
C ASP A 219 -21.36 -26.68 -9.86
N ILE A 220 -21.24 -28.01 -10.02
CA ILE A 220 -20.00 -28.64 -10.45
C ILE A 220 -20.04 -28.76 -11.97
N GLU A 221 -19.11 -28.15 -12.67
CA GLU A 221 -18.99 -28.13 -14.12
C GLU A 221 -17.65 -28.77 -14.53
N GLY A 222 -17.62 -30.10 -14.69
CA GLY A 222 -16.40 -30.87 -14.98
C GLY A 222 -15.40 -30.75 -13.83
N ASP A 223 -14.19 -30.23 -14.11
CA ASP A 223 -13.11 -30.01 -13.14
C ASP A 223 -13.19 -28.63 -12.50
N SER A 224 -14.35 -27.98 -12.56
CA SER A 224 -14.56 -26.63 -12.04
C SER A 224 -15.81 -26.56 -11.17
N VAL A 225 -15.89 -25.54 -10.32
CA VAL A 225 -17.06 -25.23 -9.52
C VAL A 225 -17.48 -23.79 -9.75
N VAL A 226 -18.76 -23.59 -10.02
CA VAL A 226 -19.36 -22.26 -10.18
C VAL A 226 -20.16 -21.91 -8.94
N TYR A 227 -19.81 -20.82 -8.30
CA TYR A 227 -20.50 -20.28 -7.11
C TYR A 227 -21.39 -19.10 -7.54
N ASP A 228 -22.70 -19.18 -7.29
CA ASP A 228 -23.68 -18.14 -7.59
C ASP A 228 -24.08 -17.40 -6.31
N PHE A 229 -23.87 -16.10 -6.27
CA PHE A 229 -24.22 -15.23 -5.15
C PHE A 229 -25.69 -14.75 -5.19
N GLY A 230 -26.44 -15.12 -6.23
CA GLY A 230 -27.82 -14.72 -6.44
C GLY A 230 -28.00 -13.37 -7.10
N GLU A 231 -27.15 -12.41 -6.78
CA GLU A 231 -27.08 -11.05 -7.35
C GLU A 231 -25.62 -10.70 -7.64
N ALA A 232 -25.39 -9.81 -8.60
CA ALA A 232 -24.05 -9.28 -8.87
C ALA A 232 -23.54 -8.48 -7.67
N PHE A 233 -22.23 -8.51 -7.48
CA PHE A 233 -21.53 -7.69 -6.48
C PHE A 233 -20.28 -7.05 -7.11
N VAL A 234 -19.86 -5.95 -6.54
CA VAL A 234 -18.54 -5.34 -6.79
C VAL A 234 -17.76 -5.36 -5.49
N GLY A 235 -16.58 -5.93 -5.51
CA GLY A 235 -15.78 -6.03 -4.29
C GLY A 235 -14.62 -7.01 -4.40
N LEU A 236 -14.18 -7.52 -3.26
CA LEU A 236 -13.10 -8.50 -3.17
C LEU A 236 -13.69 -9.90 -3.02
N VAL A 237 -12.95 -10.91 -3.45
CA VAL A 237 -13.29 -12.32 -3.24
C VAL A 237 -12.38 -12.89 -2.16
N ARG A 238 -12.97 -13.66 -1.25
CA ARG A 238 -12.25 -14.49 -0.28
C ARG A 238 -12.71 -15.93 -0.37
N VAL A 239 -11.75 -16.84 -0.54
CA VAL A 239 -11.99 -18.29 -0.57
C VAL A 239 -11.16 -18.92 0.56
N THR A 240 -11.81 -19.69 1.42
CA THR A 240 -11.15 -20.53 2.42
C THR A 240 -10.96 -21.92 1.87
N LEU A 241 -9.72 -22.41 1.92
CA LEU A 241 -9.31 -23.71 1.39
C LEU A 241 -8.84 -24.60 2.54
N ARG A 242 -9.15 -25.91 2.44
CA ARG A 242 -8.69 -26.93 3.35
C ARG A 242 -8.03 -28.05 2.58
N ASP A 243 -6.97 -28.60 3.14
CA ASP A 243 -6.23 -29.73 2.56
C ASP A 243 -5.65 -29.44 1.16
N ALA A 244 -5.45 -28.16 0.82
CA ALA A 244 -4.75 -27.78 -0.38
C ALA A 244 -3.27 -28.14 -0.26
N VAL A 245 -2.67 -28.58 -1.37
CA VAL A 245 -1.26 -28.99 -1.39
C VAL A 245 -0.37 -27.77 -1.64
N LYS A 246 0.76 -27.67 -0.92
CA LYS A 246 1.73 -26.59 -1.15
C LYS A 246 2.17 -26.55 -2.62
N GLY A 247 2.04 -25.38 -3.25
CA GLY A 247 2.38 -25.15 -4.64
C GLY A 247 1.25 -25.48 -5.63
N GLN A 248 0.11 -26.00 -5.15
CA GLN A 248 -1.09 -26.23 -5.96
C GLN A 248 -1.58 -24.90 -6.54
N ASN A 249 -1.90 -24.90 -7.83
CA ASN A 249 -2.39 -23.74 -8.53
C ASN A 249 -3.91 -23.74 -8.63
N MET A 250 -4.51 -22.64 -8.24
CA MET A 250 -5.93 -22.40 -8.35
C MET A 250 -6.24 -21.14 -9.16
N ARG A 251 -7.34 -21.17 -9.88
CA ARG A 251 -7.94 -20.02 -10.54
C ARG A 251 -9.27 -19.71 -9.86
N ILE A 252 -9.39 -18.50 -9.32
CA ILE A 252 -10.57 -18.00 -8.61
C ILE A 252 -11.08 -16.77 -9.37
N GLY A 253 -12.04 -16.97 -10.29
CA GLY A 253 -12.37 -15.97 -11.30
C GLY A 253 -11.13 -15.59 -12.12
N ASP A 254 -10.73 -14.32 -12.07
CA ASP A 254 -9.54 -13.83 -12.76
C ASP A 254 -8.27 -13.88 -11.90
N MET A 255 -8.40 -14.07 -10.59
CA MET A 255 -7.28 -14.22 -9.67
C MET A 255 -6.62 -15.59 -9.82
N ARG A 256 -5.30 -15.64 -9.81
CA ARG A 256 -4.52 -16.89 -9.66
C ARG A 256 -3.95 -16.96 -8.25
N TYR A 257 -4.01 -18.16 -7.69
CA TYR A 257 -3.59 -18.43 -6.32
C TYR A 257 -2.70 -19.66 -6.26
N VAL A 258 -1.52 -19.55 -5.67
CA VAL A 258 -0.62 -20.69 -5.41
C VAL A 258 -0.70 -21.01 -3.92
N CYS A 259 -1.24 -22.18 -3.60
CA CYS A 259 -1.53 -22.60 -2.24
C CYS A 259 -0.26 -22.71 -1.36
N SER A 260 -0.37 -22.33 -0.10
CA SER A 260 0.69 -22.49 0.91
C SER A 260 0.73 -23.91 1.46
N GLY A 261 -0.37 -24.63 1.43
CA GLY A 261 -0.55 -25.94 2.07
C GLY A 261 -0.84 -25.84 3.56
N GLU A 262 -1.16 -24.66 4.07
CA GLU A 262 -1.58 -24.47 5.46
C GLU A 262 -3.05 -24.86 5.65
N ALA A 263 -3.41 -25.28 6.87
CA ALA A 263 -4.79 -25.59 7.18
C ALA A 263 -5.66 -24.33 7.14
N ASP A 264 -6.84 -24.43 6.50
CA ASP A 264 -7.81 -23.34 6.36
C ASP A 264 -7.21 -22.04 5.77
N GLU A 265 -6.27 -22.16 4.83
CA GLU A 265 -5.65 -21.01 4.16
C GLU A 265 -6.69 -20.17 3.39
N GLN A 266 -6.43 -18.88 3.28
CA GLN A 266 -7.36 -17.94 2.67
C GLN A 266 -6.76 -17.26 1.45
N ALA A 267 -7.33 -17.56 0.28
CA ALA A 267 -7.11 -16.78 -0.93
C ALA A 267 -7.99 -15.53 -0.89
N ILE A 268 -7.39 -14.37 -0.74
CA ILE A 268 -8.11 -13.09 -0.63
C ILE A 268 -7.51 -12.04 -1.57
N GLN A 269 -8.34 -11.41 -2.40
CA GLN A 269 -7.96 -10.24 -3.18
C GLN A 269 -7.62 -9.05 -2.27
N ARG A 270 -6.65 -8.23 -2.67
CA ARG A 270 -6.20 -7.05 -1.92
C ARG A 270 -6.30 -5.76 -2.70
N PHE A 271 -5.78 -5.77 -3.92
CA PHE A 271 -5.56 -4.56 -4.72
C PHE A 271 -6.33 -4.56 -6.04
N THR A 272 -7.16 -5.58 -6.25
CA THR A 272 -8.08 -5.65 -7.40
C THR A 272 -9.49 -5.97 -6.92
N THR A 273 -10.48 -5.75 -7.78
CA THR A 273 -11.89 -6.04 -7.50
C THR A 273 -12.45 -7.02 -8.50
N THR A 274 -13.46 -7.75 -8.08
CA THR A 274 -14.29 -8.62 -8.91
C THR A 274 -15.67 -7.97 -9.05
N ASP A 275 -16.20 -7.98 -10.28
CA ASP A 275 -17.57 -7.60 -10.60
C ASP A 275 -18.24 -8.80 -11.26
N CYS A 276 -18.99 -9.56 -10.49
CA CYS A 276 -19.68 -10.73 -11.01
C CYS A 276 -20.87 -11.13 -10.12
N ARG A 277 -21.75 -11.96 -10.68
CA ARG A 277 -22.75 -12.73 -9.94
C ARG A 277 -22.30 -14.17 -9.71
N ARG A 278 -21.62 -14.76 -10.73
CA ARG A 278 -21.16 -16.14 -10.71
C ARG A 278 -19.64 -16.17 -10.75
N LEU A 279 -19.04 -16.88 -9.81
CA LEU A 279 -17.60 -17.03 -9.67
C LEU A 279 -17.19 -18.45 -10.02
N LEU A 280 -16.36 -18.61 -11.04
CA LEU A 280 -15.77 -19.90 -11.43
C LEU A 280 -14.49 -20.12 -10.61
N ILE A 281 -14.37 -21.31 -10.01
CA ILE A 281 -13.15 -21.78 -9.36
C ILE A 281 -12.71 -23.09 -10.01
N SER A 282 -11.43 -23.16 -10.37
CA SER A 282 -10.79 -24.35 -10.93
C SER A 282 -9.35 -24.45 -10.43
N GLY A 283 -8.67 -25.53 -10.71
CA GLY A 283 -7.29 -25.73 -10.32
C GLY A 283 -6.50 -26.64 -11.24
N ASP A 284 -5.29 -26.99 -10.83
CA ASP A 284 -4.46 -28.01 -11.49
C ASP A 284 -4.94 -29.43 -11.15
N GLU A 285 -4.13 -30.44 -11.48
CA GLU A 285 -4.45 -31.85 -11.25
C GLU A 285 -4.66 -32.26 -9.79
N ASN A 286 -4.26 -31.40 -8.85
CA ASN A 286 -4.45 -31.62 -7.41
C ASN A 286 -5.75 -30.98 -6.89
N PHE A 287 -6.50 -30.31 -7.76
CA PHE A 287 -7.72 -29.63 -7.36
C PHE A 287 -8.86 -30.63 -7.10
N ASP A 288 -9.46 -30.50 -5.92
CA ASP A 288 -10.70 -31.16 -5.55
C ASP A 288 -11.68 -30.11 -5.02
N ASN A 289 -12.92 -30.14 -5.46
CA ASN A 289 -13.96 -29.23 -5.02
C ASN A 289 -14.22 -29.28 -3.50
N ALA A 290 -13.95 -30.41 -2.84
CA ALA A 290 -14.04 -30.59 -1.42
C ALA A 290 -13.03 -29.72 -0.63
N GLN A 291 -11.97 -29.25 -1.26
CA GLN A 291 -11.00 -28.32 -0.67
C GLN A 291 -11.61 -26.94 -0.41
N ILE A 292 -12.66 -26.56 -1.15
CA ILE A 292 -13.31 -25.25 -0.99
C ILE A 292 -14.30 -25.31 0.16
N GLN A 293 -13.93 -24.68 1.28
CA GLN A 293 -14.78 -24.67 2.49
C GLN A 293 -15.75 -23.50 2.51
N LYS A 294 -15.33 -22.35 1.96
CA LYS A 294 -16.14 -21.14 1.99
C LYS A 294 -15.77 -20.21 0.86
N VAL A 295 -16.77 -19.60 0.23
CA VAL A 295 -16.59 -18.58 -0.80
C VAL A 295 -17.39 -17.35 -0.39
N GLU A 296 -16.74 -16.21 -0.32
CA GLU A 296 -17.33 -14.97 0.16
C GLU A 296 -17.05 -13.82 -0.81
N ALA A 297 -18.09 -13.06 -1.09
CA ALA A 297 -17.98 -11.74 -1.70
C ALA A 297 -17.88 -10.68 -0.58
N LEU A 298 -16.81 -9.92 -0.57
CA LEU A 298 -16.58 -8.78 0.31
C LEU A 298 -16.99 -7.53 -0.46
N GLU A 299 -18.28 -7.19 -0.42
CA GLU A 299 -18.82 -6.05 -1.16
C GLU A 299 -18.20 -4.76 -0.67
N THR A 300 -17.78 -3.93 -1.61
CA THR A 300 -17.14 -2.66 -1.31
C THR A 300 -18.07 -1.49 -1.60
N GLU A 301 -17.93 -0.43 -0.81
CA GLU A 301 -18.59 0.84 -1.07
C GLU A 301 -17.63 2.00 -0.83
N THR A 302 -17.84 3.07 -1.58
CA THR A 302 -17.17 4.36 -1.34
C THR A 302 -17.91 5.11 -0.24
N TYR A 303 -17.17 5.69 0.70
CA TYR A 303 -17.69 6.49 1.79
C TYR A 303 -16.77 7.68 2.07
N THR A 304 -17.33 8.73 2.68
CA THR A 304 -16.53 9.86 3.13
C THR A 304 -15.90 9.53 4.48
N ARG A 305 -14.56 9.52 4.51
CA ARG A 305 -13.78 9.36 5.73
C ARG A 305 -13.43 10.71 6.32
N ASP A 306 -13.72 10.91 7.62
CA ASP A 306 -13.22 12.04 8.42
C ASP A 306 -11.99 11.58 9.19
N MET A 307 -10.84 12.17 8.89
CA MET A 307 -9.63 12.00 9.70
C MET A 307 -9.75 12.90 10.93
N LYS A 308 -10.31 12.37 12.00
CA LYS A 308 -10.33 13.07 13.29
C LYS A 308 -8.91 13.38 13.72
N GLU A 309 -8.70 14.64 14.14
CA GLU A 309 -7.45 15.11 14.73
C GLU A 309 -7.03 14.29 15.95
#